data_d148ee2d120d528db5a3bc07183523a4
#
_entry.id   d148ee2d120d528db5a3bc07183523a4
#
_cell.length_a   1.000
_cell.length_b   1.000
_cell.length_c   1.000
_cell.angle_alpha   90.00
_cell.angle_beta   90.00
_cell.angle_gamma   90.00
#
_symmetry.space_group_name_H-M   'P 1'
#
loop_
_entity.id
_entity.type
_entity.pdbx_description
1 polymer ?
#
loop_
_entity_poly.entity_id
_entity_poly.type
_entity_poly.pdbx_seq_one_letter_code
_entity_poly.pdbx_strand_id
1 'polypeptide(L)'
;DFQNGVYSILPAAREQWEAIEEFPPYELAIERGEEIYNKTFANGKSLASCFGDDGAVRSQYPNWDKDRGMVVTMELAINECLEANGEKPLKYKKGAIADVGAFMSYNSRGQKVNVEVPSDDPGALAAYENGKEHFYTKRGQLNFACADCHMYTAGNMYRADTTSPAFGHATSWPVFRSKWQSMGTLHR
;
A
#
# COMPACT_ATOMS: atom_id res chain seq x y z
N ASP A 1 -1.98 -20.45 -1.88
CA ASP A 1 -0.76 -19.72 -2.17
C ASP A 1 -1.02 -18.22 -2.10
N PHE A 2 -0.63 -17.60 -0.97
CA PHE A 2 -0.93 -16.17 -0.71
C PHE A 2 -0.03 -15.22 -1.50
N GLN A 3 1.10 -15.68 -2.00
CA GLN A 3 2.03 -14.85 -2.76
C GLN A 3 1.43 -14.38 -4.09
N ASN A 4 0.69 -15.26 -4.75
CA ASN A 4 0.11 -14.99 -6.07
C ASN A 4 -1.34 -14.49 -6.01
N GLY A 5 -1.99 -14.50 -4.83
CA GLY A 5 -3.36 -14.02 -4.67
C GLY A 5 -4.34 -14.65 -5.66
N VAL A 6 -5.11 -13.82 -6.38
CA VAL A 6 -6.09 -14.29 -7.37
C VAL A 6 -5.45 -15.06 -8.53
N TYR A 7 -4.19 -14.83 -8.84
CA TYR A 7 -3.50 -15.52 -9.94
C TYR A 7 -3.28 -17.02 -9.67
N SER A 8 -3.27 -17.45 -8.40
CA SER A 8 -3.29 -18.87 -8.04
C SER A 8 -4.65 -19.53 -8.32
N ILE A 9 -5.71 -18.73 -8.37
CA ILE A 9 -7.09 -19.19 -8.57
C ILE A 9 -7.49 -19.09 -10.05
N LEU A 10 -7.04 -18.03 -10.73
CA LEU A 10 -7.38 -17.72 -12.11
C LEU A 10 -6.11 -17.49 -12.95
N PRO A 11 -5.53 -18.53 -13.53
CA PRO A 11 -4.29 -18.42 -14.34
C PRO A 11 -4.39 -17.42 -15.50
N ALA A 12 -5.56 -17.35 -16.18
CA ALA A 12 -5.78 -16.39 -17.26
C ALA A 12 -5.64 -14.92 -16.82
N ALA A 13 -5.93 -14.59 -15.57
CA ALA A 13 -5.71 -13.26 -15.04
C ALA A 13 -4.21 -12.96 -14.87
N ARG A 14 -3.40 -13.98 -14.58
CA ARG A 14 -1.95 -13.85 -14.54
C ARG A 14 -1.36 -13.61 -15.92
N GLU A 15 -1.78 -14.37 -16.92
CA GLU A 15 -1.34 -14.18 -18.32
C GLU A 15 -1.66 -12.76 -18.82
N GLN A 16 -2.85 -12.25 -18.50
CA GLN A 16 -3.24 -10.87 -18.84
C GLN A 16 -2.35 -9.84 -18.13
N TRP A 17 -2.03 -10.07 -16.86
CA TRP A 17 -1.13 -9.18 -16.11
C TRP A 17 0.28 -9.21 -16.70
N GLU A 18 0.83 -10.37 -17.02
CA GLU A 18 2.15 -10.51 -17.65
C GLU A 18 2.22 -9.76 -18.98
N ALA A 19 1.15 -9.82 -19.79
CA ALA A 19 1.07 -9.04 -21.02
C ALA A 19 1.05 -7.52 -20.80
N ILE A 20 0.38 -7.06 -19.73
CA ILE A 20 0.35 -5.62 -19.37
C ILE A 20 1.70 -5.15 -18.83
N GLU A 21 2.50 -6.03 -18.20
CA GLU A 21 3.82 -5.69 -17.65
C GLU A 21 4.87 -5.38 -18.76
N GLU A 22 4.59 -5.66 -20.04
CA GLU A 22 5.43 -5.20 -21.17
C GLU A 22 5.40 -3.66 -21.30
N PHE A 23 4.23 -3.03 -20.99
CA PHE A 23 4.05 -1.58 -20.98
C PHE A 23 3.14 -1.21 -19.78
N PRO A 24 3.69 -1.22 -18.58
CA PRO A 24 2.86 -1.12 -17.39
C PRO A 24 2.27 0.28 -17.22
N PRO A 25 0.95 0.42 -17.01
CA PRO A 25 0.28 1.72 -16.93
C PRO A 25 0.70 2.56 -15.72
N TYR A 26 1.46 1.98 -14.81
CA TYR A 26 2.00 2.66 -13.63
C TYR A 26 3.43 3.20 -13.83
N GLU A 27 4.09 2.94 -14.97
CA GLU A 27 5.47 3.36 -15.24
C GLU A 27 5.64 4.88 -15.08
N LEU A 28 4.78 5.66 -15.74
CA LEU A 28 4.78 7.11 -15.60
C LEU A 28 4.55 7.61 -14.17
N ALA A 29 3.87 6.83 -13.34
CA ALA A 29 3.70 7.18 -11.94
C ALA A 29 4.98 6.93 -11.13
N ILE A 30 5.73 5.90 -11.46
CA ILE A 30 7.06 5.64 -10.88
C ILE A 30 8.02 6.78 -11.22
N GLU A 31 8.09 7.19 -12.49
CA GLU A 31 8.94 8.31 -12.92
C GLU A 31 8.61 9.61 -12.19
N ARG A 32 7.33 9.99 -12.13
CA ARG A 32 6.90 11.16 -11.35
C ARG A 32 7.20 11.00 -9.86
N GLY A 33 7.07 9.80 -9.33
CA GLY A 33 7.39 9.46 -7.95
C GLY A 33 8.87 9.67 -7.64
N GLU A 34 9.74 9.25 -8.55
CA GLU A 34 11.19 9.47 -8.48
C GLU A 34 11.55 10.96 -8.50
N GLU A 35 10.94 11.73 -9.41
CA GLU A 35 11.15 13.18 -9.46
C GLU A 35 10.77 13.86 -8.14
N ILE A 36 9.63 13.48 -7.54
CA ILE A 36 9.17 14.03 -6.27
C ILE A 36 10.09 13.58 -5.12
N TYR A 37 10.52 12.32 -5.13
CA TYR A 37 11.40 11.73 -4.12
C TYR A 37 12.75 12.46 -4.05
N ASN A 38 13.32 12.75 -5.19
CA ASN A 38 14.62 13.39 -5.34
C ASN A 38 14.55 14.93 -5.33
N LYS A 39 13.34 15.50 -5.32
CA LYS A 39 13.16 16.96 -5.31
C LYS A 39 13.82 17.57 -4.09
N THR A 40 14.75 18.50 -4.33
CA THR A 40 15.42 19.26 -3.26
C THR A 40 14.44 20.24 -2.60
N PHE A 41 14.32 20.16 -1.30
CA PHE A 41 13.55 21.07 -0.45
C PHE A 41 14.29 22.40 -0.25
N ALA A 42 13.61 23.40 0.30
CA ALA A 42 14.22 24.70 0.58
C ALA A 42 15.43 24.63 1.53
N ASN A 43 15.50 23.62 2.38
CA ASN A 43 16.61 23.36 3.31
C ASN A 43 17.75 22.51 2.70
N GLY A 44 17.72 22.20 1.42
CA GLY A 44 18.73 21.42 0.71
C GLY A 44 18.59 19.89 0.86
N LYS A 45 17.60 19.39 1.60
CA LYS A 45 17.31 17.96 1.75
C LYS A 45 16.30 17.50 0.69
N SER A 46 15.98 16.20 0.70
CA SER A 46 14.90 15.58 -0.08
C SER A 46 14.27 14.44 0.74
N LEU A 47 13.31 13.70 0.19
CA LEU A 47 12.77 12.50 0.84
C LEU A 47 13.86 11.44 1.09
N ALA A 48 14.91 11.39 0.29
CA ALA A 48 16.05 10.50 0.50
C ALA A 48 16.72 10.71 1.87
N SER A 49 16.66 11.92 2.43
CA SER A 49 17.19 12.18 3.78
C SER A 49 16.45 11.43 4.90
N CYS A 50 15.20 10.99 4.65
CA CYS A 50 14.40 10.23 5.61
C CYS A 50 14.38 8.72 5.30
N PHE A 51 14.45 8.34 4.02
CA PHE A 51 14.19 6.97 3.58
C PHE A 51 15.37 6.29 2.88
N GLY A 52 16.52 6.97 2.79
CA GLY A 52 17.69 6.48 2.04
C GLY A 52 17.62 6.80 0.54
N ASP A 53 18.72 6.58 -0.16
CA ASP A 53 18.88 7.05 -1.54
C ASP A 53 17.91 6.39 -2.53
N ASP A 54 17.55 5.13 -2.31
CA ASP A 54 16.66 4.35 -3.18
C ASP A 54 15.20 4.31 -2.72
N GLY A 55 14.89 4.73 -1.48
CA GLY A 55 13.55 4.69 -0.90
C GLY A 55 12.97 3.28 -0.73
N ALA A 56 13.80 2.24 -0.76
CA ALA A 56 13.37 0.85 -0.72
C ALA A 56 12.95 0.36 0.68
N VAL A 57 12.00 1.05 1.30
CA VAL A 57 11.56 0.81 2.69
C VAL A 57 10.13 0.28 2.81
N ARG A 58 9.45 0.01 1.69
CA ARG A 58 8.03 -0.42 1.71
C ARG A 58 7.79 -1.67 2.56
N SER A 59 8.75 -2.58 2.59
CA SER A 59 8.67 -3.82 3.36
C SER A 59 8.54 -3.62 4.88
N GLN A 60 8.86 -2.43 5.39
CA GLN A 60 8.82 -2.07 6.81
C GLN A 60 7.50 -1.42 7.23
N TYR A 61 6.59 -1.13 6.29
CA TYR A 61 5.33 -0.44 6.55
C TYR A 61 4.10 -1.32 6.29
N PRO A 62 3.01 -1.14 7.11
CA PRO A 62 2.95 -0.24 8.27
C PRO A 62 3.81 -0.75 9.43
N ASN A 63 4.22 0.14 10.33
CA ASN A 63 4.88 -0.24 11.57
C ASN A 63 4.17 0.33 12.81
N TRP A 64 4.49 -0.20 13.97
CA TRP A 64 4.02 0.30 15.26
C TRP A 64 5.04 1.27 15.83
N ASP A 65 4.63 2.51 16.04
CA ASP A 65 5.42 3.50 16.78
C ASP A 65 5.06 3.41 18.27
N LYS A 66 5.97 2.82 19.04
CA LYS A 66 5.76 2.56 20.47
C LYS A 66 5.70 3.85 21.28
N ASP A 67 6.48 4.86 20.90
CA ASP A 67 6.57 6.12 21.64
C ASP A 67 5.30 6.94 21.48
N ARG A 68 4.70 6.89 20.30
CA ARG A 68 3.44 7.58 19.97
C ARG A 68 2.20 6.71 20.19
N GLY A 69 2.35 5.41 20.37
CA GLY A 69 1.25 4.47 20.54
C GLY A 69 0.33 4.38 19.32
N MET A 70 0.88 4.39 18.11
CA MET A 70 0.09 4.40 16.88
C MET A 70 0.73 3.63 15.71
N VAL A 71 -0.12 3.22 14.78
CA VAL A 71 0.32 2.63 13.51
C VAL A 71 0.77 3.74 12.56
N VAL A 72 1.98 3.60 12.02
CA VAL A 72 2.55 4.49 11.02
C VAL A 72 2.50 3.83 9.65
N THR A 73 1.75 4.41 8.72
CA THR A 73 1.76 3.98 7.32
C THR A 73 2.90 4.67 6.55
N MET A 74 3.29 4.12 5.42
CA MET A 74 4.32 4.74 4.57
C MET A 74 3.90 6.15 4.14
N GLU A 75 2.63 6.36 3.82
CA GLU A 75 2.09 7.66 3.43
C GLU A 75 2.14 8.69 4.57
N LEU A 76 1.90 8.24 5.82
CA LEU A 76 2.06 9.10 7.00
C LEU A 76 3.53 9.47 7.17
N ALA A 77 4.44 8.51 7.10
CA ALA A 77 5.88 8.77 7.24
C ALA A 77 6.42 9.72 6.16
N ILE A 78 5.95 9.60 4.89
CA ILE A 78 6.29 10.54 3.82
C ILE A 78 5.83 11.96 4.18
N ASN A 79 4.61 12.13 4.64
CA ASN A 79 4.09 13.43 5.02
C ASN A 79 4.83 14.02 6.23
N GLU A 80 5.13 13.22 7.23
CA GLU A 80 5.93 13.64 8.39
C GLU A 80 7.35 14.10 7.99
N CYS A 81 7.98 13.39 7.03
CA CYS A 81 9.26 13.82 6.48
C CYS A 81 9.16 15.18 5.77
N LEU A 82 8.11 15.38 4.96
CA LEU A 82 7.86 16.66 4.29
C LEU A 82 7.67 17.79 5.31
N GLU A 83 6.79 17.61 6.30
CA GLU A 83 6.48 18.60 7.32
C GLU A 83 7.72 18.93 8.19
N ALA A 84 8.51 17.94 8.58
CA ALA A 84 9.75 18.13 9.33
C ALA A 84 10.80 18.93 8.55
N ASN A 85 10.70 19.00 7.22
CA ASN A 85 11.57 19.78 6.35
C ASN A 85 10.91 21.07 5.83
N GLY A 86 9.76 21.47 6.37
CA GLY A 86 9.08 22.71 6.03
C GLY A 86 8.26 22.65 4.74
N GLU A 87 8.08 21.46 4.19
CA GLU A 87 7.26 21.24 3.00
C GLU A 87 5.80 20.94 3.37
N LYS A 88 4.88 21.16 2.41
CA LYS A 88 3.47 20.87 2.62
C LYS A 88 3.18 19.37 2.49
N PRO A 89 2.35 18.78 3.37
CA PRO A 89 1.95 17.39 3.25
C PRO A 89 1.13 17.14 1.98
N LEU A 90 1.23 15.92 1.45
CA LEU A 90 0.51 15.46 0.27
C LEU A 90 -0.84 14.85 0.67
N LYS A 91 -1.81 14.89 -0.24
CA LYS A 91 -3.12 14.27 -0.02
C LYS A 91 -3.03 12.75 -0.07
N TYR A 92 -3.50 12.05 0.95
CA TYR A 92 -3.30 10.62 1.18
C TYR A 92 -3.80 9.67 0.08
N LYS A 93 -4.85 9.99 -0.66
CA LYS A 93 -5.58 8.99 -1.47
C LYS A 93 -5.03 8.76 -2.87
N LYS A 94 -4.46 9.81 -3.50
CA LYS A 94 -4.05 9.79 -4.92
C LYS A 94 -3.10 10.93 -5.26
N GLY A 95 -2.60 10.94 -6.49
CA GLY A 95 -1.67 11.97 -6.99
C GLY A 95 -0.28 11.77 -6.41
N ALA A 96 0.43 12.84 -6.10
CA ALA A 96 1.84 12.82 -5.71
C ALA A 96 2.19 11.79 -4.62
N ILE A 97 1.36 11.61 -3.60
CA ILE A 97 1.59 10.60 -2.54
C ILE A 97 1.56 9.16 -3.11
N ALA A 98 0.66 8.90 -4.04
CA ALA A 98 0.56 7.58 -4.66
C ALA A 98 1.69 7.34 -5.66
N ASP A 99 2.15 8.39 -6.36
CA ASP A 99 3.27 8.32 -7.28
C ASP A 99 4.60 8.07 -6.52
N VAL A 100 4.86 8.81 -5.44
CA VAL A 100 6.01 8.56 -4.54
C VAL A 100 5.93 7.16 -3.93
N GLY A 101 4.76 6.76 -3.45
CA GLY A 101 4.55 5.42 -2.92
C GLY A 101 4.78 4.33 -3.97
N ALA A 102 4.43 4.57 -5.25
CA ALA A 102 4.70 3.65 -6.34
C ALA A 102 6.20 3.49 -6.59
N PHE A 103 6.97 4.58 -6.64
CA PHE A 103 8.43 4.56 -6.75
C PHE A 103 9.06 3.75 -5.59
N MET A 104 8.74 4.09 -4.34
CA MET A 104 9.28 3.41 -3.16
C MET A 104 8.90 1.92 -3.12
N SER A 105 7.68 1.58 -3.52
CA SER A 105 7.22 0.19 -3.59
C SER A 105 7.89 -0.57 -4.71
N TYR A 106 8.12 0.06 -5.85
CA TYR A 106 8.83 -0.54 -6.99
C TYR A 106 10.26 -0.89 -6.61
N ASN A 107 10.97 0.02 -5.95
CA ASN A 107 12.35 -0.20 -5.47
C ASN A 107 12.42 -1.26 -4.36
N SER A 108 11.32 -1.48 -3.65
CA SER A 108 11.21 -2.54 -2.62
C SER A 108 10.81 -3.91 -3.19
N ARG A 109 10.66 -4.07 -4.51
CA ARG A 109 10.28 -5.36 -5.12
C ARG A 109 11.28 -6.45 -4.75
N GLY A 110 10.76 -7.64 -4.45
CA GLY A 110 11.56 -8.80 -4.03
C GLY A 110 11.96 -8.82 -2.56
N GLN A 111 11.79 -7.72 -1.83
CA GLN A 111 11.99 -7.74 -0.38
C GLN A 111 10.85 -8.49 0.31
N LYS A 112 11.20 -9.27 1.34
CA LYS A 112 10.19 -9.87 2.21
C LYS A 112 9.55 -8.80 3.09
N VAL A 113 8.23 -8.89 3.26
CA VAL A 113 7.52 -8.05 4.23
C VAL A 113 8.10 -8.28 5.62
N ASN A 114 8.49 -7.20 6.28
CA ASN A 114 9.08 -7.17 7.63
C ASN A 114 8.20 -6.33 8.56
N VAL A 115 6.90 -6.60 8.52
CA VAL A 115 5.90 -5.94 9.38
C VAL A 115 5.61 -6.88 10.53
N GLU A 116 5.84 -6.40 11.74
CA GLU A 116 5.60 -7.15 12.97
C GLU A 116 4.57 -6.44 13.84
N VAL A 117 3.75 -7.24 14.51
CA VAL A 117 2.90 -6.76 15.62
C VAL A 117 3.64 -7.16 16.91
N PRO A 118 4.24 -6.20 17.65
CA PRO A 118 4.97 -6.52 18.86
C PRO A 118 4.06 -7.24 19.88
N SER A 119 4.41 -8.47 20.21
CA SER A 119 3.60 -9.33 21.10
C SER A 119 3.66 -8.91 22.56
N ASP A 120 4.66 -8.10 22.93
CA ASP A 120 4.88 -7.54 24.26
C ASP A 120 4.33 -6.12 24.43
N ASP A 121 3.72 -5.54 23.38
CA ASP A 121 3.11 -4.21 23.42
C ASP A 121 1.58 -4.31 23.36
N PRO A 122 0.87 -4.02 24.48
CA PRO A 122 -0.59 -4.08 24.52
C PRO A 122 -1.28 -3.12 23.55
N GLY A 123 -0.66 -1.97 23.25
CA GLY A 123 -1.19 -1.00 22.30
C GLY A 123 -1.12 -1.53 20.85
N ALA A 124 0.01 -2.14 20.47
CA ALA A 124 0.16 -2.78 19.18
C ALA A 124 -0.84 -3.91 18.97
N LEU A 125 -1.00 -4.76 19.99
CA LEU A 125 -1.98 -5.85 19.97
C LEU A 125 -3.42 -5.32 19.87
N ALA A 126 -3.77 -4.28 20.63
CA ALA A 126 -5.09 -3.65 20.56
C ALA A 126 -5.35 -3.05 19.17
N ALA A 127 -4.37 -2.39 18.54
CA ALA A 127 -4.48 -1.85 17.20
C ALA A 127 -4.70 -2.96 16.16
N TYR A 128 -3.97 -4.07 16.27
CA TYR A 128 -4.13 -5.24 15.41
C TYR A 128 -5.53 -5.87 15.56
N GLU A 129 -5.97 -6.14 16.79
CA GLU A 129 -7.28 -6.75 17.04
C GLU A 129 -8.44 -5.84 16.61
N ASN A 130 -8.31 -4.52 16.76
CA ASN A 130 -9.26 -3.56 16.22
C ASN A 130 -9.36 -3.64 14.69
N GLY A 131 -8.21 -3.69 14.00
CA GLY A 131 -8.18 -3.87 12.54
C GLY A 131 -8.82 -5.20 12.10
N LYS A 132 -8.54 -6.27 12.83
CA LYS A 132 -9.13 -7.59 12.61
C LYS A 132 -10.64 -7.59 12.84
N GLU A 133 -11.11 -7.03 13.94
CA GLU A 133 -12.54 -6.85 14.22
C GLU A 133 -13.20 -6.06 13.09
N HIS A 134 -12.58 -4.95 12.67
CA HIS A 134 -13.07 -4.14 11.56
C HIS A 134 -13.21 -4.95 10.27
N PHE A 135 -12.24 -5.80 9.95
CA PHE A 135 -12.23 -6.63 8.75
C PHE A 135 -13.37 -7.67 8.73
N TYR A 136 -13.72 -8.24 9.89
CA TYR A 136 -14.76 -9.27 10.02
C TYR A 136 -16.14 -8.72 10.38
N THR A 137 -16.26 -7.47 10.85
CA THR A 137 -17.54 -6.90 11.25
C THR A 137 -18.37 -6.48 10.04
N LYS A 138 -19.57 -7.02 9.94
CA LYS A 138 -20.56 -6.64 8.94
C LYS A 138 -21.10 -5.24 9.19
N ARG A 139 -21.25 -4.45 8.14
CA ARG A 139 -21.68 -3.04 8.24
C ARG A 139 -22.33 -2.53 6.97
N GLY A 140 -22.90 -1.32 7.09
CA GLY A 140 -23.59 -0.66 5.98
C GLY A 140 -24.93 -1.29 5.66
N GLN A 141 -25.61 -0.75 4.64
CA GLN A 141 -26.95 -1.18 4.25
C GLN A 141 -26.98 -2.62 3.71
N LEU A 142 -25.89 -3.06 3.07
CA LEU A 142 -25.78 -4.42 2.53
C LEU A 142 -25.31 -5.44 3.56
N ASN A 143 -24.99 -5.00 4.78
CA ASN A 143 -24.51 -5.84 5.86
C ASN A 143 -23.35 -6.75 5.46
N PHE A 144 -22.32 -6.18 4.79
CA PHE A 144 -21.12 -6.88 4.35
C PHE A 144 -19.91 -6.53 5.22
N ALA A 145 -19.08 -7.54 5.47
CA ALA A 145 -17.72 -7.40 5.97
C ALA A 145 -16.70 -7.51 4.82
N CYS A 146 -15.49 -7.02 5.03
CA CYS A 146 -14.38 -7.25 4.08
C CYS A 146 -14.12 -8.75 3.91
N ALA A 147 -14.23 -9.52 4.99
CA ALA A 147 -14.06 -10.97 5.01
C ALA A 147 -15.06 -11.71 4.12
N ASP A 148 -16.27 -11.21 3.92
CA ASP A 148 -17.28 -11.86 3.08
C ASP A 148 -16.74 -12.05 1.65
N CYS A 149 -16.07 -11.03 1.09
CA CYS A 149 -15.49 -11.10 -0.25
C CYS A 149 -14.04 -11.61 -0.26
N HIS A 150 -13.21 -11.17 0.68
CA HIS A 150 -11.77 -11.39 0.63
C HIS A 150 -11.29 -12.63 1.41
N MET A 151 -12.19 -13.36 2.08
CA MET A 151 -11.91 -14.62 2.77
C MET A 151 -12.90 -15.72 2.36
N TYR A 152 -14.20 -15.53 2.66
CA TYR A 152 -15.18 -16.61 2.53
C TYR A 152 -15.56 -16.91 1.09
N THR A 153 -15.55 -15.91 0.22
CA THR A 153 -15.87 -16.04 -1.21
C THR A 153 -14.74 -15.55 -2.11
N ALA A 154 -13.50 -15.55 -1.61
CA ALA A 154 -12.33 -15.27 -2.42
C ALA A 154 -12.27 -16.21 -3.64
N GLY A 155 -11.97 -15.66 -4.82
CA GLY A 155 -11.99 -16.37 -6.09
C GLY A 155 -13.34 -16.32 -6.81
N ASN A 156 -14.43 -15.90 -6.16
CA ASN A 156 -15.69 -15.68 -6.83
C ASN A 156 -15.68 -14.37 -7.62
N MET A 157 -16.46 -14.37 -8.70
CA MET A 157 -16.60 -13.19 -9.54
C MET A 157 -17.75 -12.31 -9.03
N TYR A 158 -17.44 -11.04 -8.81
CA TYR A 158 -18.41 -10.01 -8.49
C TYR A 158 -18.43 -8.96 -9.61
N ARG A 159 -19.50 -8.97 -10.40
CA ARG A 159 -19.56 -8.26 -11.69
C ARG A 159 -18.46 -8.77 -12.64
N ALA A 160 -17.53 -7.92 -13.05
CA ALA A 160 -16.42 -8.28 -13.93
C ALA A 160 -15.09 -8.52 -13.19
N ASP A 161 -15.09 -8.45 -11.85
CA ASP A 161 -13.86 -8.57 -11.03
C ASP A 161 -13.89 -9.88 -10.22
N THR A 162 -12.83 -10.66 -10.29
CA THR A 162 -12.61 -11.79 -9.39
C THR A 162 -11.99 -11.28 -8.09
N THR A 163 -12.59 -11.64 -6.94
CA THR A 163 -12.09 -11.20 -5.63
C THR A 163 -10.80 -11.90 -5.26
N SER A 164 -9.81 -11.09 -4.92
CA SER A 164 -8.52 -11.57 -4.43
C SER A 164 -8.61 -11.99 -2.96
N PRO A 165 -7.92 -13.05 -2.54
CA PRO A 165 -7.73 -13.35 -1.12
C PRO A 165 -7.08 -12.17 -0.38
N ALA A 166 -7.44 -11.97 0.89
CA ALA A 166 -6.93 -10.84 1.68
C ALA A 166 -5.43 -10.94 1.97
N PHE A 167 -4.90 -12.15 2.13
CA PHE A 167 -3.50 -12.36 2.45
C PHE A 167 -2.58 -11.84 1.34
N GLY A 168 -1.60 -11.00 1.72
CA GLY A 168 -0.69 -10.36 0.79
C GLY A 168 -1.31 -9.23 -0.04
N HIS A 169 -2.63 -9.02 0.00
CA HIS A 169 -3.30 -8.01 -0.83
C HIS A 169 -2.80 -6.58 -0.58
N ALA A 170 -2.54 -6.23 0.68
CA ALA A 170 -2.03 -4.91 1.04
C ALA A 170 -0.62 -4.61 0.49
N THR A 171 0.17 -5.64 0.19
CA THR A 171 1.53 -5.48 -0.37
C THR A 171 1.53 -4.99 -1.81
N SER A 172 0.40 -5.12 -2.53
CA SER A 172 0.22 -4.66 -3.91
C SER A 172 -0.10 -3.16 -4.03
N TRP A 173 -0.13 -2.43 -2.92
CA TRP A 173 -0.42 -1.01 -2.90
C TRP A 173 0.86 -0.16 -2.81
N PRO A 174 0.86 1.04 -3.46
CA PRO A 174 -0.21 1.65 -4.26
C PRO A 174 -0.46 0.90 -5.57
N VAL A 175 -1.66 1.02 -6.12
CA VAL A 175 -2.10 0.26 -7.29
C VAL A 175 -2.67 1.19 -8.37
N PHE A 176 -2.36 0.91 -9.64
CA PHE A 176 -3.06 1.49 -10.77
C PHE A 176 -4.39 0.74 -10.99
N ARG A 177 -5.45 1.47 -11.18
CA ARG A 177 -6.73 0.89 -11.60
C ARG A 177 -7.26 1.58 -12.85
N SER A 178 -7.61 0.80 -13.87
CA SER A 178 -8.19 1.31 -15.12
C SER A 178 -9.42 2.16 -14.87
N LYS A 179 -10.27 1.79 -13.89
CA LYS A 179 -11.42 2.57 -13.43
C LYS A 179 -11.04 3.98 -12.94
N TRP A 180 -9.86 4.15 -12.39
CA TRP A 180 -9.39 5.43 -11.86
C TRP A 180 -8.51 6.20 -12.84
N GLN A 181 -7.97 5.51 -13.85
CA GLN A 181 -6.93 6.03 -14.76
C GLN A 181 -5.76 6.69 -14.00
N SER A 182 -5.46 6.17 -12.83
CA SER A 182 -4.42 6.71 -11.93
C SER A 182 -4.04 5.72 -10.82
N MET A 183 -2.89 5.99 -10.22
CA MET A 183 -2.49 5.33 -8.97
C MET A 183 -3.38 5.74 -7.81
N GLY A 184 -3.56 4.82 -6.87
CA GLY A 184 -4.21 5.08 -5.60
C GLY A 184 -3.51 4.36 -4.47
N THR A 185 -3.47 5.00 -3.30
CA THR A 185 -2.98 4.38 -2.06
C THR A 185 -4.07 3.52 -1.41
N LEU A 186 -3.70 2.74 -0.40
CA LEU A 186 -4.67 1.97 0.38
C LEU A 186 -5.68 2.85 1.14
N HIS A 187 -5.39 4.14 1.32
CA HIS A 187 -6.30 5.13 1.93
C HIS A 187 -7.46 5.56 1.01
N ARG A 188 -7.45 5.14 -0.26
CA ARG A 188 -8.50 5.50 -1.23
C ARG A 188 -9.74 4.61 -1.10
#